data_b21b23329dfac53dcf55894c2b2c07d8
#
_entry.id   b21b23329dfac53dcf55894c2b2c07d8
#
_cell.length_a   1.000
_cell.length_b   1.000
_cell.length_c   1.000
_cell.angle_alpha   90.00
_cell.angle_beta   90.00
_cell.angle_gamma   90.00
#
_symmetry.space_group_name_H-M   'P 1'
#
loop_
_entity.id
_entity.type
_entity.pdbx_description
1 polymer ?
#
loop_
_entity_poly.entity_id
_entity_poly.type
_entity_poly.pdbx_seq_one_letter_code
_entity_poly.pdbx_strand_id
1 'polypeptide(L)'
;MIEDKIKFKLYSYNQIIDYFKKKNLENIVLFSQARSGSTFVTENLPKLIGFSQNQIFHEGYFLNKHFTYLKHFVKKHNNFFLNINEFVYQRTNLIKKNTLYIYLYRHSDEIQKSYNKAITKNYYFGWNEFYSRYKILFPQIDQNLHVSIFNHLIWQTQLPKFEHALTLDFESFKNLDTFINDRSSFSTVR
;
A
#
# COMPACT_ATOMS: atom_id res chain seq x y z
N MET A 1 -8.01 -15.01 -18.25
CA MET A 1 -8.34 -13.58 -17.90
C MET A 1 -7.05 -12.76 -17.86
N ILE A 2 -7.11 -11.42 -17.89
CA ILE A 2 -5.91 -10.56 -17.87
C ILE A 2 -5.17 -10.73 -16.55
N GLU A 3 -5.87 -10.95 -15.44
CA GLU A 3 -5.29 -11.13 -14.09
C GLU A 3 -4.36 -12.34 -14.01
N ASP A 4 -4.61 -13.40 -14.77
CA ASP A 4 -3.76 -14.59 -14.83
C ASP A 4 -2.35 -14.30 -15.39
N LYS A 5 -2.19 -13.16 -16.07
CA LYS A 5 -0.91 -12.68 -16.59
C LYS A 5 -0.09 -11.88 -15.57
N ILE A 6 -0.72 -11.51 -14.46
CA ILE A 6 -0.08 -10.73 -13.39
C ILE A 6 0.60 -11.72 -12.45
N LYS A 7 1.93 -11.83 -12.56
CA LYS A 7 2.72 -12.72 -11.72
C LYS A 7 3.54 -11.91 -10.74
N PHE A 8 3.07 -11.83 -9.50
CA PHE A 8 3.86 -11.31 -8.39
C PHE A 8 4.47 -12.46 -7.58
N LYS A 9 5.71 -12.26 -7.15
CA LYS A 9 6.21 -12.98 -6.00
C LYS A 9 5.65 -12.31 -4.76
N LEU A 10 4.73 -12.99 -4.09
CA LEU A 10 4.08 -12.50 -2.89
C LEU A 10 4.90 -12.84 -1.65
N TYR A 11 4.96 -11.91 -0.72
CA TYR A 11 5.64 -12.03 0.56
C TYR A 11 4.66 -11.84 1.70
N SER A 12 4.77 -12.66 2.73
CA SER A 12 4.03 -12.45 3.97
C SER A 12 4.60 -11.25 4.75
N TYR A 13 3.84 -10.73 5.70
CA TYR A 13 4.30 -9.63 6.55
C TYR A 13 5.58 -9.99 7.33
N ASN A 14 5.74 -11.24 7.80
CA ASN A 14 6.95 -11.70 8.46
C ASN A 14 8.17 -11.65 7.54
N GLN A 15 8.03 -12.10 6.30
CA GLN A 15 9.09 -12.03 5.31
C GLN A 15 9.47 -10.58 4.96
N ILE A 16 8.51 -9.66 4.97
CA ILE A 16 8.77 -8.22 4.81
C ILE A 16 9.61 -7.69 5.98
N ILE A 17 9.23 -8.03 7.22
CA ILE A 17 9.96 -7.62 8.43
C ILE A 17 11.39 -8.15 8.41
N ASP A 18 11.56 -9.43 8.10
CA ASP A 18 12.87 -10.07 8.03
C ASP A 18 13.75 -9.44 6.96
N TYR A 19 13.17 -9.18 5.79
CA TYR A 19 13.89 -8.51 4.70
C TYR A 19 14.35 -7.11 5.09
N PHE A 20 13.47 -6.31 5.68
CA PHE A 20 13.75 -4.95 6.13
C PHE A 20 14.92 -4.93 7.12
N LYS A 21 14.88 -5.79 8.14
CA LYS A 21 15.93 -5.93 9.14
C LYS A 21 17.24 -6.43 8.55
N LYS A 22 17.19 -7.51 7.75
CA LYS A 22 18.37 -8.11 7.12
C LYS A 22 19.12 -7.14 6.20
N LYS A 23 18.39 -6.26 5.52
CA LYS A 23 18.97 -5.25 4.61
C LYS A 23 19.34 -3.95 5.32
N ASN A 24 19.11 -3.86 6.63
CA ASN A 24 19.35 -2.66 7.43
C ASN A 24 18.73 -1.40 6.82
N LEU A 25 17.45 -1.52 6.39
CA LEU A 25 16.73 -0.43 5.77
C LEU A 25 16.15 0.50 6.84
N GLU A 26 15.94 1.76 6.48
CA GLU A 26 15.50 2.80 7.41
C GLU A 26 14.07 3.26 7.14
N ASN A 27 13.64 3.19 5.88
CA ASN A 27 12.38 3.77 5.45
C ASN A 27 11.52 2.72 4.74
N ILE A 28 10.20 2.90 4.85
CA ILE A 28 9.23 2.14 4.07
C ILE A 28 8.29 3.09 3.35
N VAL A 29 8.10 2.84 2.06
CA VAL A 29 7.03 3.43 1.26
C VAL A 29 6.09 2.31 0.84
N LEU A 30 4.88 2.34 1.37
CA LEU A 30 3.81 1.41 1.03
C LEU A 30 2.95 2.03 -0.08
N PHE A 31 2.93 1.39 -1.23
CA PHE A 31 1.98 1.69 -2.29
C PHE A 31 0.76 0.80 -2.13
N SER A 32 -0.39 1.42 -2.06
CA SER A 32 -1.65 0.71 -1.88
C SER A 32 -2.72 1.29 -2.80
N GLN A 33 -3.71 0.49 -3.11
CA GLN A 33 -4.92 0.99 -3.77
C GLN A 33 -6.07 1.05 -2.76
N ALA A 34 -7.07 1.88 -3.05
CA ALA A 34 -8.25 1.96 -2.21
C ALA A 34 -8.89 0.57 -2.03
N ARG A 35 -9.34 0.27 -0.84
CA ARG A 35 -9.97 -1.00 -0.45
C ARG A 35 -9.04 -2.23 -0.46
N SER A 36 -7.73 -2.05 -0.65
CA SER A 36 -6.75 -3.14 -0.52
C SER A 36 -6.44 -3.55 0.93
N GLY A 37 -6.94 -2.81 1.93
CA GLY A 37 -6.63 -3.02 3.33
C GLY A 37 -5.48 -2.16 3.86
N SER A 38 -5.15 -1.09 3.16
CA SER A 38 -4.03 -0.19 3.47
C SER A 38 -4.07 0.40 4.88
N THR A 39 -5.26 0.76 5.39
CA THR A 39 -5.43 1.27 6.75
C THR A 39 -4.95 0.23 7.77
N PHE A 40 -5.42 -1.00 7.66
CA PHE A 40 -5.02 -2.10 8.55
C PHE A 40 -3.51 -2.35 8.52
N VAL A 41 -2.92 -2.37 7.32
CA VAL A 41 -1.47 -2.56 7.17
C VAL A 41 -0.69 -1.40 7.78
N THR A 42 -1.16 -0.15 7.59
CA THR A 42 -0.52 1.05 8.16
C THR A 42 -0.59 1.10 9.68
N GLU A 43 -1.63 0.53 10.27
CA GLU A 43 -1.79 0.45 11.73
C GLU A 43 -0.94 -0.65 12.37
N ASN A 44 -0.63 -1.72 11.66
CA ASN A 44 -0.01 -2.92 12.22
C ASN A 44 1.45 -3.11 11.78
N LEU A 45 1.74 -3.12 10.48
CA LEU A 45 3.07 -3.45 9.97
C LEU A 45 4.19 -2.56 10.54
N PRO A 46 4.05 -1.22 10.57
CA PRO A 46 5.11 -0.39 11.11
C PRO A 46 5.39 -0.64 12.59
N LYS A 47 4.36 -0.92 13.40
CA LYS A 47 4.53 -1.26 14.83
C LYS A 47 5.29 -2.58 15.00
N LEU A 48 5.01 -3.59 14.17
CA LEU A 48 5.70 -4.87 14.18
C LEU A 48 7.19 -4.74 13.78
N ILE A 49 7.51 -3.75 12.95
CA ILE A 49 8.89 -3.42 12.56
C ILE A 49 9.61 -2.63 13.66
N GLY A 50 8.89 -1.81 14.44
CA GLY A 50 9.43 -0.99 15.51
C GLY A 50 9.35 0.52 15.26
N PHE A 51 8.58 0.98 14.27
CA PHE A 51 8.31 2.41 14.09
C PHE A 51 7.42 2.96 15.20
N SER A 52 7.77 4.13 15.72
CA SER A 52 6.93 4.89 16.64
C SER A 52 5.83 5.65 15.90
N GLN A 53 4.76 6.03 16.61
CA GLN A 53 3.58 6.65 15.99
C GLN A 53 3.89 7.94 15.19
N ASN A 54 4.87 8.73 15.64
CA ASN A 54 5.31 9.95 14.96
C ASN A 54 6.13 9.70 13.68
N GLN A 55 6.48 8.45 13.41
CA GLN A 55 7.19 8.02 12.20
C GLN A 55 6.24 7.42 11.16
N ILE A 56 4.95 7.30 11.46
CA ILE A 56 3.94 6.66 10.60
C ILE A 56 3.09 7.74 9.95
N PHE A 57 3.10 7.77 8.62
CA PHE A 57 2.39 8.75 7.81
C PHE A 57 1.44 8.06 6.85
N HIS A 58 0.20 8.53 6.84
CA HIS A 58 -0.81 8.10 5.89
C HIS A 58 -1.03 9.20 4.85
N GLU A 59 -1.39 8.84 3.64
CA GLU A 59 -1.61 9.79 2.53
C GLU A 59 -2.59 10.90 2.86
N GLY A 60 -3.60 10.65 3.69
CA GLY A 60 -4.55 11.66 4.15
C GLY A 60 -3.87 12.93 4.68
N TYR A 61 -2.66 12.79 5.19
CA TYR A 61 -1.82 13.94 5.59
C TYR A 61 -1.39 14.81 4.39
N PHE A 62 -1.31 14.21 3.19
CA PHE A 62 -0.80 14.87 1.98
C PHE A 62 -1.89 15.23 0.97
N LEU A 63 -3.14 14.78 1.14
CA LEU A 63 -4.23 14.97 0.19
C LEU A 63 -4.48 16.45 -0.17
N ASN A 64 -4.28 17.35 0.78
CA ASN A 64 -4.47 18.80 0.59
C ASN A 64 -3.17 19.53 0.24
N LYS A 65 -2.06 18.81 0.02
CA LYS A 65 -0.75 19.41 -0.23
C LYS A 65 -0.25 19.05 -1.62
N HIS A 66 0.40 19.99 -2.28
CA HIS A 66 0.99 19.76 -3.58
C HIS A 66 1.98 18.58 -3.54
N PHE A 67 2.03 17.80 -4.60
CA PHE A 67 2.96 16.66 -4.75
C PHE A 67 4.43 17.02 -4.49
N THR A 68 4.81 18.26 -4.77
CA THR A 68 6.13 18.80 -4.45
C THR A 68 6.46 18.64 -2.97
N TYR A 69 5.44 18.68 -2.09
CA TYR A 69 5.59 18.48 -0.66
C TYR A 69 5.95 17.03 -0.31
N LEU A 70 5.31 16.05 -0.95
CA LEU A 70 5.63 14.64 -0.73
C LEU A 70 7.07 14.32 -1.13
N LYS A 71 7.52 14.82 -2.30
CA LYS A 71 8.90 14.67 -2.73
C LYS A 71 9.89 15.30 -1.76
N HIS A 72 9.56 16.46 -1.23
CA HIS A 72 10.36 17.16 -0.23
C HIS A 72 10.39 16.41 1.10
N PHE A 73 9.24 15.89 1.53
CA PHE A 73 9.13 15.05 2.72
C PHE A 73 10.03 13.82 2.62
N VAL A 74 9.89 13.02 1.56
CA VAL A 74 10.69 11.80 1.36
C VAL A 74 12.20 12.11 1.33
N LYS A 75 12.59 13.24 0.76
CA LYS A 75 14.00 13.66 0.73
C LYS A 75 14.54 14.06 2.09
N LYS A 76 13.74 14.73 2.91
CA LYS A 76 14.19 15.31 4.20
C LYS A 76 14.11 14.37 5.38
N HIS A 77 13.15 13.44 5.40
CA HIS A 77 12.90 12.59 6.56
C HIS A 77 13.60 11.23 6.42
N ASN A 78 14.06 10.70 7.52
CA ASN A 78 14.57 9.34 7.67
C ASN A 78 13.74 8.62 8.75
N ASN A 79 13.86 7.32 8.80
CA ASN A 79 13.13 6.46 9.74
C ASN A 79 11.63 6.70 9.71
N PHE A 80 11.01 6.50 8.53
CA PHE A 80 9.57 6.68 8.36
C PHE A 80 8.91 5.49 7.68
N PHE A 81 7.64 5.29 8.01
CA PHE A 81 6.69 4.49 7.26
C PHE A 81 5.67 5.43 6.60
N LEU A 82 5.58 5.37 5.29
CA LEU A 82 4.70 6.22 4.50
C LEU A 82 3.76 5.38 3.65
N ASN A 83 2.47 5.45 3.89
CA ASN A 83 1.48 4.86 3.02
C ASN A 83 0.96 5.88 2.00
N ILE A 84 1.04 5.51 0.73
CA ILE A 84 0.62 6.33 -0.41
C ILE A 84 -0.39 5.55 -1.22
N ASN A 85 -1.58 6.11 -1.43
CA ASN A 85 -2.53 5.55 -2.36
C ASN A 85 -2.23 5.99 -3.82
N GLU A 86 -2.48 5.09 -4.68
CA GLU A 86 -2.77 5.06 -6.09
C GLU A 86 -1.98 5.91 -7.08
N PHE A 87 -1.89 7.21 -6.97
CA PHE A 87 -1.39 8.03 -8.10
C PHE A 87 0.12 8.27 -8.12
N VAL A 88 0.83 7.83 -7.09
CA VAL A 88 2.22 8.24 -6.87
C VAL A 88 3.23 7.42 -7.67
N TYR A 89 2.87 6.23 -8.11
CA TYR A 89 3.76 5.41 -8.94
C TYR A 89 4.05 6.00 -10.32
N GLN A 90 3.30 6.99 -10.77
CA GLN A 90 3.63 7.76 -11.97
C GLN A 90 4.88 8.63 -11.78
N ARG A 91 5.39 8.73 -10.56
CA ARG A 91 6.38 9.72 -10.18
C ARG A 91 7.61 9.04 -9.58
N THR A 92 8.41 8.43 -10.45
CA THR A 92 9.70 7.77 -10.16
C THR A 92 10.70 8.63 -9.36
N ASN A 93 10.34 9.87 -9.05
CA ASN A 93 11.18 10.82 -8.31
C ASN A 93 11.17 10.63 -6.79
N LEU A 94 10.48 9.60 -6.27
CA LEU A 94 10.46 9.27 -4.84
C LEU A 94 11.54 8.28 -4.44
N ILE A 95 12.49 7.98 -5.34
CA ILE A 95 13.58 7.06 -5.04
C ILE A 95 14.46 7.66 -3.93
N LYS A 96 14.65 6.89 -2.88
CA LYS A 96 15.50 7.19 -1.73
C LYS A 96 16.30 5.95 -1.35
N LYS A 97 17.57 6.14 -1.01
CA LYS A 97 18.43 5.07 -0.49
C LYS A 97 17.87 4.51 0.83
N ASN A 98 18.23 3.30 1.17
CA ASN A 98 17.82 2.61 2.40
C ASN A 98 16.29 2.57 2.59
N THR A 99 15.55 2.45 1.49
CA THR A 99 14.09 2.45 1.50
C THR A 99 13.55 1.18 0.88
N LEU A 100 12.66 0.51 1.63
CA LEU A 100 11.86 -0.59 1.11
C LEU A 100 10.58 -0.05 0.48
N TYR A 101 10.38 -0.39 -0.77
CA TYR A 101 9.15 -0.08 -1.50
C TYR A 101 8.27 -1.31 -1.48
N ILE A 102 7.09 -1.17 -0.92
CA ILE A 102 6.12 -2.27 -0.78
C ILE A 102 4.90 -1.95 -1.63
N TYR A 103 4.47 -2.89 -2.44
CA TYR A 103 3.15 -2.86 -3.02
C TYR A 103 2.21 -3.79 -2.25
N LEU A 104 1.08 -3.25 -1.80
CA LEU A 104 0.07 -4.05 -1.14
C LEU A 104 -0.81 -4.73 -2.18
N TYR A 105 -0.62 -6.03 -2.31
CA TYR A 105 -1.45 -6.88 -3.17
C TYR A 105 -2.66 -7.43 -2.41
N ARG A 106 -3.80 -7.33 -3.03
CA ARG A 106 -5.02 -8.03 -2.67
C ARG A 106 -5.72 -8.43 -3.95
N HIS A 107 -6.35 -9.60 -3.98
CA HIS A 107 -7.04 -10.08 -5.18
C HIS A 107 -8.11 -9.08 -5.64
N SER A 108 -8.22 -8.87 -6.97
CA SER A 108 -9.11 -7.85 -7.54
C SER A 108 -10.57 -8.06 -7.16
N ASP A 109 -11.04 -9.31 -7.11
CA ASP A 109 -12.40 -9.62 -6.70
C ASP A 109 -12.70 -9.22 -5.26
N GLU A 110 -11.73 -9.37 -4.36
CA GLU A 110 -11.87 -8.98 -2.95
C GLU A 110 -11.92 -7.45 -2.80
N ILE A 111 -11.12 -6.75 -3.60
CA ILE A 111 -11.16 -5.29 -3.67
C ILE A 111 -12.53 -4.85 -4.19
N GLN A 112 -13.02 -5.46 -5.26
CA GLN A 112 -14.32 -5.14 -5.84
C GLN A 112 -15.48 -5.40 -4.87
N LYS A 113 -15.48 -6.55 -4.19
CA LYS A 113 -16.48 -6.84 -3.15
C LYS A 113 -16.46 -5.81 -2.02
N SER A 114 -15.26 -5.46 -1.52
CA SER A 114 -15.10 -4.44 -0.49
C SER A 114 -15.56 -3.06 -0.95
N TYR A 115 -15.35 -2.77 -2.21
CA TYR A 115 -15.72 -1.55 -2.86
C TYR A 115 -17.24 -1.42 -3.01
N ASN A 116 -17.90 -2.42 -3.57
CA ASN A 116 -19.37 -2.46 -3.71
C ASN A 116 -20.05 -2.28 -2.35
N LYS A 117 -19.51 -2.93 -1.30
CA LYS A 117 -20.00 -2.76 0.07
C LYS A 117 -19.82 -1.34 0.59
N ALA A 118 -18.80 -0.60 0.17
CA ALA A 118 -18.58 0.78 0.58
C ALA A 118 -19.52 1.75 -0.14
N ILE A 119 -19.79 1.54 -1.43
CA ILE A 119 -20.75 2.33 -2.21
C ILE A 119 -22.15 2.23 -1.60
N THR A 120 -22.61 1.02 -1.27
CA THR A 120 -23.94 0.82 -0.68
C THR A 120 -24.12 1.51 0.67
N LYS A 121 -23.01 1.87 1.34
CA LYS A 121 -22.99 2.60 2.62
C LYS A 121 -22.75 4.10 2.46
N ASN A 122 -22.81 4.64 1.26
CA ASN A 122 -22.53 6.06 0.95
C ASN A 122 -21.14 6.58 1.39
N TYR A 123 -20.16 5.69 1.56
CA TYR A 123 -18.82 6.08 1.99
C TYR A 123 -17.94 6.68 0.87
N TYR A 124 -18.39 6.69 -0.39
CA TYR A 124 -17.56 7.13 -1.51
C TYR A 124 -18.29 8.02 -2.52
N PHE A 125 -18.09 9.31 -2.40
CA PHE A 125 -18.47 10.28 -3.43
C PHE A 125 -17.43 10.45 -4.56
N GLY A 126 -16.22 9.93 -4.42
CA GLY A 126 -15.08 10.30 -5.26
C GLY A 126 -14.72 9.35 -6.41
N TRP A 127 -15.41 8.21 -6.58
CA TRP A 127 -14.95 7.20 -7.55
C TRP A 127 -15.18 7.55 -9.01
N ASN A 128 -16.23 8.25 -9.35
CA ASN A 128 -16.42 8.75 -10.72
C ASN A 128 -15.33 9.76 -11.10
N GLU A 129 -14.90 10.58 -10.14
CA GLU A 129 -13.81 11.52 -10.32
C GLU A 129 -12.46 10.79 -10.45
N PHE A 130 -12.26 9.78 -9.64
CA PHE A 130 -11.09 8.92 -9.68
C PHE A 130 -10.97 8.19 -11.01
N TYR A 131 -12.05 7.55 -11.48
CA TYR A 131 -12.10 6.86 -12.76
C TYR A 131 -11.89 7.81 -13.94
N SER A 132 -12.45 9.01 -13.88
CA SER A 132 -12.25 10.03 -14.92
C SER A 132 -10.80 10.52 -14.99
N ARG A 133 -10.11 10.64 -13.85
CA ARG A 133 -8.67 10.99 -13.81
C ARG A 133 -7.80 9.87 -14.39
N TYR A 134 -8.11 8.60 -14.10
CA TYR A 134 -7.41 7.47 -14.71
C TYR A 134 -7.59 7.44 -16.23
N LYS A 135 -8.78 7.70 -16.70
CA LYS A 135 -9.08 7.75 -18.13
C LYS A 135 -8.32 8.86 -18.86
N ILE A 136 -8.15 10.02 -18.21
CA ILE A 136 -7.33 11.14 -18.75
C ILE A 136 -5.86 10.74 -18.85
N LEU A 137 -5.34 10.05 -17.85
CA LEU A 137 -3.92 9.67 -17.79
C LEU A 137 -3.58 8.47 -18.68
N PHE A 138 -4.56 7.62 -18.94
CA PHE A 138 -4.42 6.38 -19.68
C PHE A 138 -5.63 6.17 -20.62
N PRO A 139 -5.75 6.98 -21.68
CA PRO A 139 -6.91 6.95 -22.57
C PRO A 139 -7.12 5.61 -23.28
N GLN A 140 -6.07 4.77 -23.37
CA GLN A 140 -6.11 3.43 -23.96
C GLN A 140 -6.66 2.35 -23.02
N ILE A 141 -7.01 2.68 -21.78
CA ILE A 141 -7.59 1.70 -20.86
C ILE A 141 -9.00 1.33 -21.36
N ASP A 142 -9.20 0.04 -21.56
CA ASP A 142 -10.53 -0.51 -21.77
C ASP A 142 -11.43 -0.12 -20.59
N GLN A 143 -12.59 0.46 -20.90
CA GLN A 143 -13.57 0.90 -19.90
C GLN A 143 -14.06 -0.25 -19.01
N ASN A 144 -13.89 -1.49 -19.47
CA ASN A 144 -14.26 -2.70 -18.75
C ASN A 144 -13.13 -3.25 -17.87
N LEU A 145 -11.91 -2.69 -17.97
CA LEU A 145 -10.81 -3.15 -17.15
C LEU A 145 -10.96 -2.64 -15.72
N HIS A 146 -11.01 -3.56 -14.78
CA HIS A 146 -11.12 -3.22 -13.38
C HIS A 146 -9.88 -2.42 -12.91
N VAL A 147 -10.11 -1.32 -12.19
CA VAL A 147 -9.04 -0.41 -11.72
C VAL A 147 -7.96 -1.14 -10.93
N SER A 148 -8.32 -2.17 -10.14
CA SER A 148 -7.34 -2.95 -9.39
C SER A 148 -6.39 -3.75 -10.27
N ILE A 149 -6.89 -4.35 -11.36
CA ILE A 149 -6.06 -5.08 -12.32
C ILE A 149 -5.07 -4.11 -12.98
N PHE A 150 -5.53 -2.93 -13.32
CA PHE A 150 -4.68 -1.89 -13.89
C PHE A 150 -3.57 -1.47 -12.93
N ASN A 151 -3.88 -1.24 -11.66
CA ASN A 151 -2.88 -0.93 -10.64
C ASN A 151 -1.85 -2.06 -10.48
N HIS A 152 -2.27 -3.31 -10.53
CA HIS A 152 -1.36 -4.45 -10.51
C HIS A 152 -0.41 -4.44 -11.71
N LEU A 153 -0.91 -4.20 -12.91
CA LEU A 153 -0.08 -4.12 -14.12
C LEU A 153 0.94 -2.98 -14.05
N ILE A 154 0.53 -1.79 -13.59
CA ILE A 154 1.45 -0.66 -13.42
C ILE A 154 2.52 -1.01 -12.41
N TRP A 155 2.16 -1.55 -11.25
CA TRP A 155 3.15 -1.93 -10.26
C TRP A 155 4.17 -2.94 -10.81
N GLN A 156 3.70 -3.94 -11.54
CA GLN A 156 4.57 -4.91 -12.17
C GLN A 156 5.62 -4.26 -13.09
N THR A 157 5.26 -3.17 -13.78
CA THR A 157 6.19 -2.42 -14.64
C THR A 157 7.11 -1.49 -13.86
N GLN A 158 6.71 -1.03 -12.67
CA GLN A 158 7.48 -0.11 -11.84
C GLN A 158 8.46 -0.82 -10.90
N LEU A 159 8.13 -2.04 -10.49
CA LEU A 159 8.91 -2.82 -9.51
C LEU A 159 10.42 -2.86 -9.82
N PRO A 160 10.86 -3.10 -11.07
CA PRO A 160 12.29 -3.17 -11.41
C PRO A 160 13.06 -1.85 -11.23
N LYS A 161 12.36 -0.73 -11.04
CA LYS A 161 13.00 0.58 -10.88
C LYS A 161 13.52 0.85 -9.47
N PHE A 162 13.13 0.03 -8.51
CA PHE A 162 13.51 0.17 -7.12
C PHE A 162 14.52 -0.90 -6.72
N GLU A 163 15.56 -0.53 -6.01
CA GLU A 163 16.59 -1.44 -5.52
C GLU A 163 16.04 -2.47 -4.53
N HIS A 164 15.16 -2.01 -3.63
CA HIS A 164 14.48 -2.84 -2.65
C HIS A 164 12.98 -2.71 -2.83
N ALA A 165 12.37 -3.66 -3.54
CA ALA A 165 10.93 -3.67 -3.79
C ALA A 165 10.33 -5.05 -3.59
N LEU A 166 9.23 -5.11 -2.84
CA LEU A 166 8.52 -6.35 -2.52
C LEU A 166 7.02 -6.15 -2.69
N THR A 167 6.32 -7.23 -2.97
CA THR A 167 4.86 -7.24 -3.02
C THR A 167 4.32 -7.97 -1.80
N LEU A 168 3.67 -7.23 -0.91
CA LEU A 168 3.08 -7.75 0.32
C LEU A 168 1.72 -8.36 0.03
N ASP A 169 1.54 -9.60 0.41
CA ASP A 169 0.25 -10.27 0.38
C ASP A 169 -0.63 -9.83 1.56
N PHE A 170 -1.74 -9.15 1.29
CA PHE A 170 -2.69 -8.77 2.33
C PHE A 170 -3.27 -9.97 3.08
N GLU A 171 -3.47 -11.09 2.39
CA GLU A 171 -4.03 -12.30 3.00
C GLU A 171 -3.16 -12.86 4.12
N SER A 172 -1.85 -12.56 4.08
CA SER A 172 -0.92 -12.98 5.14
C SER A 172 -1.23 -12.37 6.51
N PHE A 173 -2.03 -11.29 6.56
CA PHE A 173 -2.47 -10.66 7.81
C PHE A 173 -3.74 -11.28 8.39
N LYS A 174 -4.46 -12.11 7.67
CA LYS A 174 -5.74 -12.68 8.17
C LYS A 174 -5.60 -13.45 9.49
N ASN A 175 -4.42 -14.01 9.73
CA ASN A 175 -4.12 -14.75 10.95
C ASN A 175 -3.54 -13.85 12.07
N LEU A 176 -3.31 -12.57 11.81
CA LEU A 176 -2.73 -11.66 12.80
C LEU A 176 -3.76 -11.27 13.88
N ASP A 177 -5.03 -11.15 13.52
CA ASP A 177 -6.11 -10.78 14.44
C ASP A 177 -6.30 -11.80 15.57
N THR A 178 -6.12 -13.08 15.27
CA THR A 178 -6.14 -14.12 16.30
C THR A 178 -4.97 -13.98 17.28
N PHE A 179 -3.79 -13.57 16.79
CA PHE A 179 -2.58 -13.45 17.60
C PHE A 179 -2.56 -12.20 18.49
N ILE A 180 -3.17 -11.11 18.04
CA ILE A 180 -3.25 -9.85 18.82
C ILE A 180 -4.31 -9.99 19.92
N ASN A 181 -5.43 -10.63 19.63
CA ASN A 181 -6.49 -10.88 20.61
C ASN A 181 -6.05 -11.87 21.70
N ASP A 182 -5.24 -12.88 21.39
CA ASP A 182 -4.67 -13.78 22.38
C ASP A 182 -3.68 -13.07 23.33
N ARG A 183 -2.92 -12.07 22.86
CA ARG A 183 -2.01 -11.31 23.73
C ARG A 183 -2.72 -10.29 24.63
N SER A 184 -3.87 -9.78 24.24
CA SER A 184 -4.67 -8.88 25.07
C SER A 184 -5.31 -9.59 26.27
N SER A 185 -5.52 -10.91 26.18
CA SER A 185 -6.02 -11.74 27.28
C SER A 185 -4.97 -12.03 28.38
N PHE A 186 -3.67 -11.81 28.10
CA PHE A 186 -2.59 -12.02 29.09
C PHE A 186 -2.23 -10.76 29.89
N SER A 187 -2.79 -9.59 29.61
CA SER A 187 -2.46 -8.34 30.30
C SER A 187 -3.42 -7.99 31.47
N THR A 188 -4.35 -8.85 31.83
CA THR A 188 -5.30 -8.63 32.94
C THR A 188 -5.03 -9.49 34.19
N VAL A 189 -3.78 -9.87 34.41
CA VAL A 189 -3.37 -10.45 35.69
C VAL A 189 -2.27 -9.58 36.30
N ARG A 190 -2.71 -8.48 36.95
CA ARG A 190 -2.04 -7.89 38.13
C ARG A 190 -3.02 -7.01 38.91
#